data_ee69e762aec6fd14c568b0ea4d71daf0
#
_entry.id   ee69e762aec6fd14c568b0ea4d71daf0
#
_cell.length_a   1.000
_cell.length_b   1.000
_cell.length_c   1.000
_cell.angle_alpha   90.00
_cell.angle_beta   90.00
_cell.angle_gamma   90.00
#
_symmetry.space_group_name_H-M   'P 1'
#
loop_
_entity.id
_entity.type
_entity.pdbx_description
1 polymer ?
#
loop_
_entity_poly.entity_id
_entity_poly.type
_entity_poly.pdbx_seq_one_letter_code
_entity_poly.pdbx_strand_id
1 'polypeptide(L)'
;MGDSTTYTRLITNQEVEAFAAISGDHNPLHLDPDYAATTPFGECIAHGMLTGALISAAIAMQLPGPGSVYLSQSLQFKAPVFLGDTLTVTLTVIDKHAKRPWITLQCQVENQDGKAVAKGEAQVAAPTTQETVTVIPPPALQLIEAASLSEED
;
A
#
# COMPACT_ATOMS: atom_id res chain seq x y z
N MET A 1 17.44 13.23 -8.88
CA MET A 1 17.60 12.05 -9.78
C MET A 1 18.33 10.96 -9.02
N GLY A 2 17.81 9.75 -9.05
CA GLY A 2 18.42 8.61 -8.40
C GLY A 2 18.20 8.46 -6.89
N ASP A 3 17.59 9.43 -6.21
CA ASP A 3 17.22 9.31 -4.82
C ASP A 3 16.27 8.14 -4.65
N SER A 4 16.46 7.35 -3.61
CA SER A 4 15.70 6.11 -3.37
C SER A 4 15.41 5.92 -1.90
N THR A 5 14.32 5.20 -1.62
CA THR A 5 13.95 4.79 -0.28
C THR A 5 13.25 3.45 -0.30
N THR A 6 13.23 2.79 0.83
CA THR A 6 12.49 1.54 1.02
C THR A 6 11.52 1.66 2.20
N TYR A 7 10.40 0.96 2.09
CA TYR A 7 9.38 0.84 3.13
C TYR A 7 8.93 -0.60 3.20
N THR A 8 9.05 -1.20 4.38
CA THR A 8 8.75 -2.63 4.57
C THR A 8 7.59 -2.80 5.53
N ARG A 9 6.67 -3.71 5.19
CA ARG A 9 5.49 -4.02 6.00
C ARG A 9 5.09 -5.48 5.93
N LEU A 10 4.79 -6.07 7.10
CA LEU A 10 4.16 -7.38 7.20
C LEU A 10 2.66 -7.24 6.89
N ILE A 11 2.13 -8.08 6.01
CA ILE A 11 0.72 -8.12 5.65
C ILE A 11 0.01 -9.14 6.53
N THR A 12 -0.75 -8.67 7.49
CA THR A 12 -1.52 -9.51 8.42
C THR A 12 -2.96 -9.69 7.98
N ASN A 13 -3.63 -10.72 8.49
CA ASN A 13 -5.07 -10.89 8.29
C ASN A 13 -5.86 -9.67 8.76
N GLN A 14 -5.47 -9.08 9.89
CA GLN A 14 -6.13 -7.87 10.42
C GLN A 14 -6.07 -6.70 9.44
N GLU A 15 -4.94 -6.49 8.76
CA GLU A 15 -4.80 -5.44 7.76
C GLU A 15 -5.69 -5.69 6.53
N VAL A 16 -5.81 -6.95 6.10
CA VAL A 16 -6.71 -7.33 5.00
C VAL A 16 -8.17 -7.12 5.39
N GLU A 17 -8.57 -7.51 6.58
CA GLU A 17 -9.92 -7.25 7.10
C GLU A 17 -10.19 -5.74 7.22
N ALA A 18 -9.23 -4.96 7.73
CA ALA A 18 -9.35 -3.51 7.82
C ALA A 18 -9.51 -2.88 6.44
N PHE A 19 -8.74 -3.31 5.46
CA PHE A 19 -8.85 -2.81 4.09
C PHE A 19 -10.18 -3.16 3.45
N ALA A 20 -10.71 -4.36 3.70
CA ALA A 20 -12.04 -4.76 3.27
C ALA A 20 -13.12 -3.84 3.88
N ALA A 21 -12.99 -3.51 5.16
CA ALA A 21 -13.93 -2.64 5.85
C ALA A 21 -13.93 -1.22 5.30
N ILE A 22 -12.75 -0.63 5.08
CA ILE A 22 -12.63 0.76 4.61
C ILE A 22 -12.93 0.93 3.12
N SER A 23 -12.63 -0.08 2.29
CA SER A 23 -12.84 -0.03 0.84
C SER A 23 -14.22 -0.54 0.41
N GLY A 24 -14.85 -1.38 1.21
CA GLY A 24 -16.05 -2.13 0.84
C GLY A 24 -15.77 -3.38 0.01
N ASP A 25 -14.51 -3.69 -0.30
CA ASP A 25 -14.12 -4.89 -1.04
C ASP A 25 -13.99 -6.09 -0.08
N HIS A 26 -15.10 -6.77 0.11
CA HIS A 26 -15.20 -7.97 0.95
C HIS A 26 -15.34 -9.25 0.12
N ASN A 27 -14.69 -9.29 -1.03
CA ASN A 27 -14.62 -10.48 -1.87
C ASN A 27 -14.13 -11.68 -1.04
N PRO A 28 -14.82 -12.82 -1.08
CA PRO A 28 -14.44 -13.99 -0.29
C PRO A 28 -13.02 -14.51 -0.57
N LEU A 29 -12.43 -14.18 -1.70
CA LEU A 29 -11.04 -14.49 -2.00
C LEU A 29 -10.06 -13.89 -0.96
N HIS A 30 -10.44 -12.79 -0.32
CA HIS A 30 -9.60 -12.12 0.68
C HIS A 30 -9.90 -12.55 2.10
N LEU A 31 -11.15 -12.94 2.41
CA LEU A 31 -11.66 -13.09 3.76
C LEU A 31 -12.06 -14.51 4.14
N ASP A 32 -12.41 -15.36 3.18
CA ASP A 32 -12.92 -16.71 3.41
C ASP A 32 -11.88 -17.76 3.00
N PRO A 33 -11.18 -18.40 3.98
CA PRO A 33 -10.19 -19.42 3.68
C PRO A 33 -10.74 -20.63 2.93
N ASP A 34 -11.99 -21.02 3.22
CA ASP A 34 -12.61 -22.17 2.55
C ASP A 34 -12.89 -21.87 1.09
N TYR A 35 -13.38 -20.67 0.80
CA TYR A 35 -13.56 -20.23 -0.57
C TYR A 35 -12.21 -20.10 -1.29
N ALA A 36 -11.22 -19.47 -0.67
CA ALA A 36 -9.91 -19.26 -1.24
C ALA A 36 -9.19 -20.58 -1.59
N ALA A 37 -9.40 -21.62 -0.78
CA ALA A 37 -8.88 -22.96 -1.02
C ALA A 37 -9.39 -23.57 -2.34
N THR A 38 -10.56 -23.16 -2.83
CA THR A 38 -11.13 -23.62 -4.11
C THR A 38 -10.58 -22.86 -5.31
N THR A 39 -9.84 -21.78 -5.10
CA THR A 39 -9.25 -20.95 -6.15
C THR A 39 -7.86 -21.45 -6.54
N PRO A 40 -7.31 -21.03 -7.71
CA PRO A 40 -5.94 -21.36 -8.09
C PRO A 40 -4.87 -20.89 -7.10
N PHE A 41 -5.20 -19.92 -6.23
CA PHE A 41 -4.27 -19.41 -5.19
C PHE A 41 -4.14 -20.35 -4.00
N GLY A 42 -5.17 -21.14 -3.70
CA GLY A 42 -5.18 -22.11 -2.61
C GLY A 42 -5.35 -21.53 -1.21
N GLU A 43 -5.21 -20.25 -1.04
CA GLU A 43 -5.37 -19.52 0.22
C GLU A 43 -5.76 -18.05 -0.03
N CYS A 44 -6.18 -17.35 1.03
CA CYS A 44 -6.53 -15.93 0.93
C CYS A 44 -5.35 -15.10 0.44
N ILE A 45 -5.65 -14.14 -0.42
CA ILE A 45 -4.68 -13.15 -0.90
C ILE A 45 -5.12 -11.75 -0.47
N ALA A 46 -4.15 -10.85 -0.33
CA ALA A 46 -4.41 -9.45 -0.07
C ALA A 46 -4.97 -8.75 -1.31
N HIS A 47 -5.74 -7.68 -1.08
CA HIS A 47 -6.21 -6.80 -2.15
C HIS A 47 -5.01 -6.19 -2.88
N GLY A 48 -5.07 -6.12 -4.21
CA GLY A 48 -4.01 -5.47 -5.00
C GLY A 48 -3.80 -4.02 -4.57
N MET A 49 -4.88 -3.29 -4.31
CA MET A 49 -4.80 -1.89 -3.88
C MET A 49 -4.33 -1.70 -2.44
N LEU A 50 -4.28 -2.75 -1.62
CA LEU A 50 -3.56 -2.67 -0.34
C LEU A 50 -2.06 -2.47 -0.58
N THR A 51 -1.49 -3.16 -1.55
CA THR A 51 -0.12 -2.90 -2.02
C THR A 51 0.03 -1.47 -2.52
N GLY A 52 -0.94 -0.97 -3.26
CA GLY A 52 -1.00 0.44 -3.69
C GLY A 52 -1.01 1.41 -2.52
N ALA A 53 -1.72 1.10 -1.44
CA ALA A 53 -1.73 1.91 -0.22
C ALA A 53 -0.36 1.97 0.45
N LEU A 54 0.44 0.90 0.41
CA LEU A 54 1.80 0.89 0.92
C LEU A 54 2.74 1.79 0.10
N ILE A 55 2.57 1.81 -1.22
CA ILE A 55 3.29 2.75 -2.09
C ILE A 55 2.94 4.19 -1.70
N SER A 56 1.66 4.49 -1.51
CA SER A 56 1.19 5.80 -1.07
C SER A 56 1.81 6.20 0.28
N ALA A 57 1.87 5.29 1.24
CA ALA A 57 2.49 5.54 2.53
C ALA A 57 3.98 5.86 2.40
N ALA A 58 4.72 5.10 1.58
CA ALA A 58 6.13 5.32 1.34
C ALA A 58 6.39 6.71 0.73
N ILE A 59 5.56 7.14 -0.20
CA ILE A 59 5.63 8.48 -0.81
C ILE A 59 5.37 9.55 0.24
N ALA A 60 4.29 9.42 0.98
CA ALA A 60 3.84 10.44 1.92
C ALA A 60 4.74 10.59 3.15
N MET A 61 5.37 9.51 3.58
CA MET A 61 6.15 9.47 4.81
C MET A 61 7.66 9.55 4.59
N GLN A 62 8.16 9.18 3.41
CA GLN A 62 9.60 9.02 3.18
C GLN A 62 10.13 9.79 1.98
N LEU A 63 9.55 9.64 0.78
CA LEU A 63 10.08 10.23 -0.46
C LEU A 63 8.97 10.64 -1.43
N PRO A 64 8.68 11.92 -1.60
CA PRO A 64 9.31 13.11 -1.02
C PRO A 64 9.00 13.36 0.45
N GLY A 65 8.04 12.63 1.03
CA GLY A 65 7.65 12.77 2.42
C GLY A 65 6.46 13.73 2.64
N PRO A 66 6.25 14.18 3.90
CA PRO A 66 5.12 15.04 4.25
C PRO A 66 5.06 16.30 3.39
N GLY A 67 3.85 16.67 2.97
CA GLY A 67 3.61 17.79 2.05
C GLY A 67 3.55 17.41 0.58
N SER A 68 3.86 16.16 0.24
CA SER A 68 3.70 15.65 -1.13
C SER A 68 2.23 15.46 -1.48
N VAL A 69 1.90 15.66 -2.77
CA VAL A 69 0.56 15.47 -3.31
C VAL A 69 0.61 14.45 -4.43
N TYR A 70 -0.19 13.41 -4.29
CA TYR A 70 -0.30 12.37 -5.31
C TYR A 70 -0.98 12.92 -6.56
N LEU A 71 -0.36 12.76 -7.73
CA LEU A 71 -0.93 13.20 -9.00
C LEU A 71 -1.44 12.02 -9.84
N SER A 72 -0.65 10.97 -9.93
CA SER A 72 -1.03 9.77 -10.70
C SER A 72 -0.24 8.55 -10.25
N GLN A 73 -0.80 7.37 -10.54
CA GLN A 73 -0.16 6.08 -10.26
C GLN A 73 -0.53 5.10 -11.36
N SER A 74 0.46 4.47 -11.95
CA SER A 74 0.27 3.23 -12.70
C SER A 74 0.71 2.04 -11.84
N LEU A 75 0.00 0.93 -11.96
CA LEU A 75 0.37 -0.31 -11.27
C LEU A 75 0.10 -1.51 -12.17
N GLN A 76 1.04 -2.43 -12.18
CA GLN A 76 0.87 -3.76 -12.69
C GLN A 76 1.10 -4.76 -11.56
N PHE A 77 0.14 -5.64 -11.34
CA PHE A 77 0.23 -6.69 -10.33
C PHE A 77 0.85 -7.93 -10.97
N LYS A 78 2.04 -8.31 -10.50
CA LYS A 78 2.85 -9.38 -11.10
C LYS A 78 2.66 -10.73 -10.43
N ALA A 79 2.30 -10.73 -9.15
CA ALA A 79 2.11 -11.93 -8.35
C ALA A 79 1.13 -11.66 -7.22
N PRO A 80 0.41 -12.68 -6.72
CA PRO A 80 -0.45 -12.52 -5.55
C PRO A 80 0.38 -12.25 -4.30
N VAL A 81 -0.23 -11.50 -3.38
CA VAL A 81 0.31 -11.26 -2.03
C VAL A 81 -0.50 -12.11 -1.07
N PHE A 82 0.17 -13.02 -0.37
CA PHE A 82 -0.47 -13.88 0.63
C PHE A 82 -0.42 -13.23 2.01
N LEU A 83 -1.39 -13.57 2.85
CA LEU A 83 -1.35 -13.18 4.26
C LEU A 83 -0.09 -13.76 4.90
N GLY A 84 0.63 -12.93 5.65
CA GLY A 84 1.91 -13.30 6.24
C GLY A 84 3.12 -12.90 5.40
N ASP A 85 2.93 -12.47 4.16
CA ASP A 85 4.02 -11.92 3.34
C ASP A 85 4.56 -10.62 3.94
N THR A 86 5.85 -10.42 3.82
CA THR A 86 6.51 -9.15 4.12
C THR A 86 6.84 -8.45 2.81
N LEU A 87 6.22 -7.29 2.60
CA LEU A 87 6.41 -6.51 1.38
C LEU A 87 7.42 -5.39 1.60
N THR A 88 8.32 -5.22 0.65
CA THR A 88 9.25 -4.10 0.60
C THR A 88 8.93 -3.25 -0.62
N VAL A 89 8.52 -2.01 -0.38
CA VAL A 89 8.34 -0.99 -1.41
C VAL A 89 9.65 -0.27 -1.61
N THR A 90 10.11 -0.18 -2.85
CA THR A 90 11.27 0.63 -3.24
C THR A 90 10.79 1.73 -4.18
N LEU A 91 11.08 2.97 -3.81
CA LEU A 91 10.82 4.16 -4.62
C LEU A 91 12.14 4.74 -5.10
N THR A 92 12.19 5.10 -6.38
CA THR A 92 13.37 5.73 -6.97
C THR A 92 12.93 6.90 -7.85
N VAL A 93 13.52 8.09 -7.64
CA VAL A 93 13.25 9.25 -8.49
C VAL A 93 13.90 9.02 -9.85
N ILE A 94 13.10 8.94 -10.89
CA ILE A 94 13.57 8.70 -12.27
C ILE A 94 13.43 9.90 -13.17
N ASP A 95 12.62 10.90 -12.79
CA ASP A 95 12.46 12.13 -13.54
C ASP A 95 12.03 13.28 -12.64
N LYS A 96 12.41 14.49 -13.03
CA LYS A 96 12.00 15.76 -12.40
C LYS A 96 11.50 16.70 -13.49
N HIS A 97 10.28 17.22 -13.30
CA HIS A 97 9.71 18.16 -14.24
C HIS A 97 10.50 19.48 -14.29
N ALA A 98 10.75 19.98 -15.50
CA ALA A 98 11.63 21.16 -15.71
C ALA A 98 11.10 22.47 -15.09
N LYS A 99 9.77 22.62 -14.98
CA LYS A 99 9.12 23.89 -14.59
C LYS A 99 8.25 23.79 -13.33
N ARG A 100 7.91 22.58 -12.89
CA ARG A 100 7.01 22.33 -11.75
C ARG A 100 7.72 21.46 -10.72
N PRO A 101 7.35 21.56 -9.44
CA PRO A 101 7.94 20.70 -8.40
C PRO A 101 7.36 19.28 -8.48
N TRP A 102 7.30 18.71 -9.66
CA TRP A 102 6.78 17.37 -9.91
C TRP A 102 7.92 16.39 -10.17
N ILE A 103 7.83 15.25 -9.56
CA ILE A 103 8.77 14.15 -9.75
C ILE A 103 8.03 12.90 -10.22
N THR A 104 8.75 12.07 -10.96
CA THR A 104 8.29 10.71 -11.28
C THR A 104 9.10 9.72 -10.48
N LEU A 105 8.40 8.83 -9.82
CA LEU A 105 8.98 7.77 -8.99
C LEU A 105 8.74 6.43 -9.67
N GLN A 106 9.80 5.65 -9.82
CA GLN A 106 9.66 4.23 -10.09
C GLN A 106 9.26 3.53 -8.80
N CYS A 107 8.20 2.72 -8.86
CA CYS A 107 7.68 1.97 -7.73
C CYS A 107 7.88 0.48 -7.98
N GLN A 108 8.55 -0.20 -7.05
CA GLN A 108 8.68 -1.65 -7.06
C GLN A 108 8.26 -2.19 -5.70
N VAL A 109 7.53 -3.30 -5.72
CA VAL A 109 7.16 -4.01 -4.48
C VAL A 109 7.55 -5.47 -4.64
N GLU A 110 8.30 -5.96 -3.66
CA GLU A 110 8.78 -7.33 -3.60
C GLU A 110 8.35 -7.98 -2.30
N ASN A 111 8.14 -9.31 -2.33
CA ASN A 111 7.91 -10.08 -1.12
C ASN A 111 9.23 -10.48 -0.45
N GLN A 112 9.18 -11.27 0.64
CA GLN A 112 10.34 -11.73 1.40
C GLN A 112 11.32 -12.59 0.60
N ASP A 113 10.87 -13.17 -0.51
CA ASP A 113 11.70 -14.01 -1.40
C ASP A 113 12.32 -13.19 -2.54
N GLY A 114 12.16 -11.88 -2.52
CA GLY A 114 12.63 -11.00 -3.59
C GLY A 114 11.81 -11.07 -4.86
N LYS A 115 10.62 -11.70 -4.81
CA LYS A 115 9.72 -11.80 -5.95
C LYS A 115 8.95 -10.52 -6.14
N ALA A 116 8.97 -9.96 -7.35
CA ALA A 116 8.17 -8.79 -7.69
C ALA A 116 6.68 -9.12 -7.62
N VAL A 117 5.94 -8.38 -6.78
CA VAL A 117 4.49 -8.49 -6.66
C VAL A 117 3.76 -7.35 -7.36
N ALA A 118 4.39 -6.17 -7.44
CA ALA A 118 3.83 -5.03 -8.18
C ALA A 118 4.94 -4.13 -8.70
N LYS A 119 4.67 -3.47 -9.81
CA LYS A 119 5.53 -2.46 -10.42
C LYS A 119 4.68 -1.35 -11.03
N GLY A 120 5.22 -0.15 -11.03
CA GLY A 120 4.58 0.99 -11.69
C GLY A 120 5.35 2.28 -11.50
N GLU A 121 4.71 3.37 -11.85
CA GLU A 121 5.25 4.70 -11.73
C GLU A 121 4.25 5.63 -11.07
N ALA A 122 4.74 6.51 -10.20
CA ALA A 122 3.97 7.56 -9.56
C ALA A 122 4.44 8.92 -10.02
N GLN A 123 3.51 9.83 -10.27
CA GLN A 123 3.82 11.25 -10.42
C GLN A 123 3.33 11.98 -9.17
N VAL A 124 4.20 12.77 -8.57
CA VAL A 124 3.98 13.39 -7.27
C VAL A 124 4.43 14.85 -7.33
N ALA A 125 3.61 15.76 -6.79
CA ALA A 125 4.06 17.12 -6.52
C ALA A 125 4.83 17.11 -5.20
N ALA A 126 6.12 17.45 -5.28
CA ALA A 126 6.98 17.51 -4.11
C ALA A 126 6.80 18.83 -3.37
N PRO A 127 7.01 18.88 -2.04
CA PRO A 127 7.03 20.14 -1.31
C PRO A 127 8.17 21.04 -1.82
N THR A 128 7.93 22.33 -1.88
CA THR A 128 8.89 23.33 -2.40
C THR A 128 9.76 23.93 -1.31
N THR A 129 9.40 23.70 -0.05
CA THR A 129 10.12 24.21 1.13
C THR A 129 10.50 23.04 2.04
N GLN A 130 11.66 23.15 2.69
CA GLN A 130 12.03 22.25 3.76
C GLN A 130 11.39 22.70 5.06
N GLU A 131 10.61 21.80 5.67
CA GLU A 131 9.97 22.05 6.96
C GLU A 131 10.16 20.85 7.87
N THR A 132 10.27 21.10 9.16
CA THR A 132 10.16 20.05 10.17
C THR A 132 8.69 19.86 10.51
N VAL A 133 8.17 18.69 10.22
CA VAL A 133 6.75 18.35 10.42
C VAL A 133 6.64 17.35 11.56
N THR A 134 5.75 17.65 12.53
CA THR A 134 5.39 16.68 13.56
C THR A 134 4.37 15.71 12.98
N VAL A 135 4.76 14.45 12.87
CA VAL A 135 3.89 13.40 12.36
C VAL A 135 3.00 12.87 13.48
N ILE A 136 1.69 12.86 13.23
CA ILE A 136 0.73 12.26 14.16
C ILE A 136 0.85 10.75 14.05
N PRO A 137 1.00 9.99 15.16
CA PRO A 137 1.02 8.53 15.08
C PRO A 137 -0.28 8.00 14.48
N PRO A 138 -0.24 6.90 13.73
CA PRO A 138 -1.45 6.32 13.18
C PRO A 138 -2.39 5.91 14.32
N PRO A 139 -3.71 6.09 14.13
CA PRO A 139 -4.68 5.64 15.13
C PRO A 139 -4.65 4.12 15.23
N ALA A 140 -4.93 3.62 16.42
CA ALA A 140 -5.17 2.19 16.61
C ALA A 140 -6.51 1.82 15.97
N LEU A 141 -6.55 0.67 15.30
CA LEU A 141 -7.75 0.15 14.67
C LEU A 141 -8.21 -1.10 15.42
N GLN A 142 -9.48 -1.10 15.83
CA GLN A 142 -10.13 -2.27 16.40
C GLN A 142 -11.23 -2.75 15.45
N LEU A 143 -11.13 -4.00 15.02
CA LEU A 143 -12.14 -4.64 14.19
C LEU A 143 -13.20 -5.28 15.10
N ILE A 144 -14.46 -4.94 14.83
CA ILE A 144 -15.62 -5.45 15.56
C ILE A 144 -16.47 -6.23 14.57
N GLU A 145 -16.88 -7.43 14.93
CA GLU A 145 -17.77 -8.23 14.09
C GLU A 145 -19.13 -7.54 13.93
N ALA A 146 -19.67 -7.55 12.70
CA ALA A 146 -20.92 -6.87 12.38
C ALA A 146 -22.09 -7.37 13.25
N ALA A 147 -22.08 -8.64 13.65
CA ALA A 147 -23.10 -9.21 14.52
C ALA A 147 -23.16 -8.59 15.92
N SER A 148 -22.05 -8.00 16.41
CA SER A 148 -22.01 -7.33 17.71
C SER A 148 -22.58 -5.91 17.68
N LEU A 149 -22.81 -5.34 16.51
CA LEU A 149 -23.38 -4.00 16.33
C LEU A 149 -24.92 -3.98 16.40
N SER A 150 -25.56 -5.13 16.29
CA SER A 150 -27.02 -5.25 16.31
C SER A 150 -27.62 -5.34 17.72
N GLU A 151 -26.82 -5.37 18.76
CA GLU A 151 -27.27 -5.52 20.16
C GLU A 151 -27.35 -4.17 20.93
N GLU A 152 -27.02 -3.06 20.30
CA GLU A 152 -27.01 -1.72 20.93
C GLU A 152 -28.18 -0.81 20.51
N ASP A 153 -29.26 -1.35 19.91
CA ASP A 153 -30.50 -0.60 19.61
C ASP A 153 -31.59 -0.82 20.65
#